data_228ef3903ff9cca680893c83fefc015c
#
_entry.id   228ef3903ff9cca680893c83fefc015c
#
_cell.length_a   1.000
_cell.length_b   1.000
_cell.length_c   1.000
_cell.angle_alpha   90.00
_cell.angle_beta   90.00
_cell.angle_gamma   90.00
#
_symmetry.space_group_name_H-M   'P 1'
#
loop_
_entity.id
_entity.type
_entity.pdbx_description
1 polymer ?
#
loop_
_entity_poly.entity_id
_entity_poly.type
_entity_poly.pdbx_seq_one_letter_code
_entity_poly.pdbx_strand_id
1 'polypeptide(L)'
;MISKRRFLMLTGAAATATLVACDGRLPGTAAKPSFKGVDITGAEYARTLALTDADGQPRTLADYKGKVVLVFFGYTQCPDVCPTTMAELAEVKRSLGADGARVQGIFVTVDPERDTAALLKAYIANFGPDIVGLRGTPEQIKAAAKEFKVFYSKVPGKTDTSYTVDHTAGSYVFDAKGRVRLFTRYGTGAQALADDLKLLLAEPA
;
A
#
# COMPACT_ATOMS: atom_id res chain seq x y z
N MET A 1 51.21 -87.08 13.12
CA MET A 1 50.34 -86.60 12.06
C MET A 1 49.60 -85.41 12.67
N ILE A 2 49.91 -84.21 12.22
CA ILE A 2 49.68 -82.95 12.95
C ILE A 2 48.59 -82.18 12.19
N SER A 3 47.48 -81.96 12.84
CA SER A 3 46.36 -81.13 12.31
C SER A 3 46.55 -79.72 12.75
N LYS A 4 46.69 -78.78 11.81
CA LYS A 4 46.78 -77.36 12.05
C LYS A 4 45.36 -76.74 12.03
N ARG A 5 44.84 -76.30 13.16
CA ARG A 5 43.64 -75.48 13.30
C ARG A 5 44.01 -74.05 13.04
N ARG A 6 43.45 -73.43 11.97
CA ARG A 6 43.53 -72.04 11.69
C ARG A 6 42.41 -71.32 12.47
N PHE A 7 42.81 -70.40 13.33
CA PHE A 7 41.95 -69.50 14.05
C PHE A 7 41.62 -68.31 13.13
N LEU A 8 40.37 -68.14 12.78
CA LEU A 8 39.93 -66.98 12.03
C LEU A 8 39.44 -65.90 13.05
N MET A 9 40.19 -64.80 13.14
CA MET A 9 39.72 -63.60 13.88
C MET A 9 38.79 -62.84 13.02
N LEU A 10 37.51 -62.70 13.40
CA LEU A 10 36.55 -61.72 12.85
C LEU A 10 36.76 -60.37 13.56
N THR A 11 37.32 -59.45 12.82
CA THR A 11 37.32 -58.05 13.22
C THR A 11 35.94 -57.39 12.86
N GLY A 12 35.14 -57.14 13.88
CA GLY A 12 33.85 -56.39 13.73
C GLY A 12 34.14 -54.91 13.48
N ALA A 13 33.79 -54.44 12.32
CA ALA A 13 33.76 -53.01 12.01
C ALA A 13 32.44 -52.40 12.56
N ALA A 14 32.54 -51.61 13.63
CA ALA A 14 31.43 -50.82 14.14
C ALA A 14 31.17 -49.65 13.18
N ALA A 15 30.09 -49.71 12.38
CA ALA A 15 29.61 -48.63 11.59
C ALA A 15 28.85 -47.64 12.47
N THR A 16 29.47 -46.50 12.82
CA THR A 16 28.80 -45.37 13.45
C THR A 16 27.94 -44.66 12.40
N ALA A 17 26.61 -44.88 12.45
CA ALA A 17 25.64 -44.12 11.66
C ALA A 17 25.50 -42.72 12.28
N THR A 18 26.14 -41.72 11.66
CA THR A 18 25.88 -40.31 11.93
C THR A 18 24.50 -39.95 11.36
N LEU A 19 23.50 -39.82 12.25
CA LEU A 19 22.21 -39.20 11.93
C LEU A 19 22.46 -37.71 11.65
N VAL A 20 22.63 -37.36 10.40
CA VAL A 20 22.50 -35.97 9.95
C VAL A 20 21.02 -35.60 10.05
N ALA A 21 20.65 -34.88 11.11
CA ALA A 21 19.35 -34.23 11.21
C ALA A 21 19.29 -33.21 10.06
N CYS A 22 18.61 -33.58 8.99
CA CYS A 22 18.16 -32.60 7.99
C CYS A 22 17.13 -31.69 8.64
N ASP A 23 17.57 -30.55 9.18
CA ASP A 23 16.71 -29.42 9.39
C ASP A 23 16.08 -29.11 8.04
N GLY A 24 14.80 -29.45 7.89
CA GLY A 24 14.00 -29.30 6.66
C GLY A 24 13.73 -27.86 6.26
N ARG A 25 14.72 -27.00 6.42
CA ARG A 25 14.72 -25.67 5.85
C ARG A 25 15.20 -25.76 4.40
N LEU A 26 14.24 -25.86 3.50
CA LEU A 26 14.50 -25.63 2.07
C LEU A 26 15.15 -24.24 1.92
N PRO A 27 16.37 -24.14 1.35
CA PRO A 27 16.97 -22.84 1.07
C PRO A 27 16.16 -22.17 -0.04
N GLY A 28 15.45 -21.08 0.28
CA GLY A 28 14.83 -20.25 -0.75
C GLY A 28 13.41 -19.72 -0.53
N THR A 29 12.70 -20.09 0.52
CA THR A 29 11.46 -19.39 0.86
C THR A 29 11.79 -18.24 1.80
N ALA A 30 12.22 -17.10 1.24
CA ALA A 30 12.17 -15.85 1.98
C ALA A 30 10.73 -15.71 2.51
N ALA A 31 10.56 -15.61 3.83
CA ALA A 31 9.25 -15.41 4.42
C ALA A 31 8.59 -14.22 3.73
N LYS A 32 7.41 -14.44 3.16
CA LYS A 32 6.65 -13.35 2.51
C LYS A 32 6.49 -12.22 3.53
N PRO A 33 6.81 -10.97 3.19
CA PRO A 33 6.70 -9.88 4.15
C PRO A 33 5.29 -9.83 4.72
N SER A 34 5.17 -9.76 6.04
CA SER A 34 3.90 -9.67 6.73
C SER A 34 3.52 -8.19 6.84
N PHE A 35 2.62 -7.76 5.99
CA PHE A 35 2.06 -6.41 6.04
C PHE A 35 1.08 -6.26 7.21
N LYS A 36 0.94 -5.03 7.72
CA LYS A 36 -0.07 -4.63 8.70
C LYS A 36 -1.40 -4.29 8.02
N GLY A 37 -1.33 -3.70 6.83
CA GLY A 37 -2.46 -3.50 5.95
C GLY A 37 -2.93 -4.82 5.31
N VAL A 38 -4.10 -4.78 4.72
CA VAL A 38 -4.66 -5.93 3.98
C VAL A 38 -3.88 -6.14 2.69
N ASP A 39 -3.20 -7.28 2.54
CA ASP A 39 -2.52 -7.65 1.30
C ASP A 39 -3.55 -7.98 0.22
N ILE A 40 -3.60 -7.14 -0.81
CA ILE A 40 -4.45 -7.29 -2.00
C ILE A 40 -3.62 -7.48 -3.28
N THR A 41 -2.39 -7.96 -3.12
CA THR A 41 -1.50 -8.23 -4.26
C THR A 41 -2.17 -9.18 -5.25
N GLY A 42 -2.18 -8.77 -6.53
CA GLY A 42 -2.84 -9.54 -7.60
C GLY A 42 -4.33 -9.23 -7.78
N ALA A 43 -4.88 -8.26 -7.05
CA ALA A 43 -6.26 -7.82 -7.26
C ALA A 43 -6.48 -7.30 -8.70
N GLU A 44 -7.63 -7.64 -9.27
CA GLU A 44 -8.01 -7.23 -10.63
C GLU A 44 -8.77 -5.89 -10.68
N TYR A 45 -8.63 -5.07 -9.66
CA TYR A 45 -9.20 -3.73 -9.53
C TYR A 45 -8.11 -2.76 -9.03
N ALA A 46 -8.42 -1.47 -8.97
CA ALA A 46 -7.47 -0.40 -8.64
C ALA A 46 -6.23 -0.42 -9.55
N ARG A 47 -6.41 -0.73 -10.83
CA ARG A 47 -5.32 -0.84 -11.81
C ARG A 47 -5.12 0.43 -12.61
N THR A 48 -6.16 1.23 -12.76
CA THR A 48 -6.16 2.42 -13.59
C THR A 48 -6.72 3.61 -12.83
N LEU A 49 -6.05 4.75 -12.99
CA LEU A 49 -6.51 6.04 -12.52
C LEU A 49 -6.14 7.06 -13.59
N ALA A 50 -7.10 7.77 -14.11
CA ALA A 50 -6.92 8.82 -15.11
C ALA A 50 -7.84 9.99 -14.77
N LEU A 51 -7.27 11.02 -14.16
CA LEU A 51 -7.95 12.22 -13.68
C LEU A 51 -7.09 13.45 -13.97
N THR A 52 -7.55 14.63 -13.57
CA THR A 52 -6.84 15.89 -13.75
C THR A 52 -6.37 16.41 -12.39
N ASP A 53 -5.14 16.90 -12.29
CA ASP A 53 -4.67 17.54 -11.06
C ASP A 53 -5.23 18.97 -10.91
N ALA A 54 -4.92 19.60 -9.77
CA ALA A 54 -5.38 20.94 -9.46
C ALA A 54 -4.77 22.04 -10.37
N ASP A 55 -3.72 21.71 -11.14
CA ASP A 55 -3.12 22.61 -12.13
C ASP A 55 -3.63 22.35 -13.56
N GLY A 56 -4.63 21.48 -13.69
CA GLY A 56 -5.25 21.15 -14.99
C GLY A 56 -4.48 20.12 -15.82
N GLN A 57 -3.45 19.47 -15.25
CA GLN A 57 -2.68 18.48 -15.97
C GLN A 57 -3.30 17.08 -15.84
N PRO A 58 -3.42 16.31 -16.92
CA PRO A 58 -3.86 14.92 -16.84
C PRO A 58 -2.83 14.09 -16.06
N ARG A 59 -3.32 13.22 -15.19
CA ARG A 59 -2.51 12.33 -14.35
C ARG A 59 -3.04 10.91 -14.40
N THR A 60 -2.10 9.98 -14.43
CA THR A 60 -2.34 8.54 -14.37
C THR A 60 -1.44 7.90 -13.30
N LEU A 61 -1.68 6.65 -12.92
CA LEU A 61 -0.76 5.92 -12.05
C LEU A 61 0.64 5.75 -12.69
N ALA A 62 0.71 5.72 -14.01
CA ALA A 62 1.98 5.56 -14.73
C ALA A 62 2.95 6.73 -14.53
N ASP A 63 2.44 7.94 -14.25
CA ASP A 63 3.25 9.14 -13.98
C ASP A 63 4.07 9.03 -12.69
N TYR A 64 3.73 8.08 -11.84
CA TYR A 64 4.37 7.89 -10.53
C TYR A 64 5.19 6.60 -10.45
N LYS A 65 5.48 5.93 -11.58
CA LYS A 65 6.37 4.76 -11.59
C LYS A 65 7.72 5.10 -10.98
N GLY A 66 8.29 4.14 -10.25
CA GLY A 66 9.51 4.32 -9.47
C GLY A 66 9.24 4.80 -8.03
N LYS A 67 8.01 5.19 -7.71
CA LYS A 67 7.59 5.56 -6.35
C LYS A 67 6.59 4.56 -5.78
N VAL A 68 6.58 4.43 -4.47
CA VAL A 68 5.46 3.83 -3.74
C VAL A 68 4.34 4.86 -3.69
N VAL A 69 3.14 4.50 -4.15
CA VAL A 69 2.03 5.46 -4.27
C VAL A 69 0.92 5.09 -3.28
N LEU A 70 0.41 6.08 -2.56
CA LEU A 70 -0.76 5.94 -1.71
C LEU A 70 -1.89 6.78 -2.30
N VAL A 71 -3.02 6.12 -2.63
CA VAL A 71 -4.22 6.77 -3.17
C VAL A 71 -5.33 6.73 -2.12
N PHE A 72 -5.85 7.89 -1.78
CA PHE A 72 -6.98 8.07 -0.86
C PHE A 72 -8.11 8.85 -1.54
N PHE A 73 -9.34 8.35 -1.40
CA PHE A 73 -10.55 9.02 -1.87
C PHE A 73 -11.21 9.76 -0.72
N GLY A 74 -11.46 11.04 -0.90
CA GLY A 74 -12.03 11.89 0.15
C GLY A 74 -12.61 13.18 -0.42
N TYR A 75 -12.88 14.15 0.45
CA TYR A 75 -13.34 15.48 0.03
C TYR A 75 -12.84 16.55 1.03
N THR A 76 -12.70 17.80 0.56
CA THR A 76 -12.02 18.85 1.35
C THR A 76 -12.82 19.29 2.59
N GLN A 77 -14.15 19.13 2.59
CA GLN A 77 -15.02 19.51 3.69
C GLN A 77 -15.29 18.33 4.67
N CYS A 78 -14.54 17.24 4.57
CA CYS A 78 -14.63 16.14 5.52
C CYS A 78 -14.13 16.60 6.90
N PRO A 79 -14.94 16.44 7.97
CA PRO A 79 -14.59 17.01 9.28
C PRO A 79 -13.51 16.22 10.04
N ASP A 80 -13.22 14.96 9.70
CA ASP A 80 -12.40 14.08 10.53
C ASP A 80 -11.48 13.15 9.70
N VAL A 81 -12.04 12.14 9.04
CA VAL A 81 -11.27 11.03 8.43
C VAL A 81 -10.26 11.52 7.39
N CYS A 82 -10.64 12.46 6.52
CA CYS A 82 -9.77 12.92 5.44
C CYS A 82 -8.56 13.70 5.94
N PRO A 83 -8.71 14.76 6.79
CA PRO A 83 -7.55 15.47 7.30
C PRO A 83 -6.65 14.58 8.17
N THR A 84 -7.23 13.67 8.96
CA THR A 84 -6.45 12.72 9.78
C THR A 84 -5.62 11.80 8.90
N THR A 85 -6.22 11.18 7.87
CA THR A 85 -5.49 10.28 6.95
C THR A 85 -4.34 11.01 6.22
N MET A 86 -4.58 12.24 5.78
CA MET A 86 -3.56 13.02 5.08
C MET A 86 -2.45 13.48 6.02
N ALA A 87 -2.76 13.82 7.27
CA ALA A 87 -1.79 14.16 8.30
C ALA A 87 -0.91 12.93 8.67
N GLU A 88 -1.53 11.75 8.82
CA GLU A 88 -0.79 10.50 9.03
C GLU A 88 0.18 10.23 7.88
N LEU A 89 -0.25 10.38 6.63
CA LEU A 89 0.65 10.21 5.48
C LEU A 89 1.81 11.19 5.50
N ALA A 90 1.55 12.47 5.82
CA ALA A 90 2.60 13.48 5.94
C ALA A 90 3.60 13.15 7.07
N GLU A 91 3.12 12.64 8.20
CA GLU A 91 3.95 12.16 9.31
C GLU A 91 4.81 10.97 8.89
N VAL A 92 4.23 9.97 8.25
CA VAL A 92 4.93 8.80 7.73
C VAL A 92 6.02 9.21 6.75
N LYS A 93 5.74 10.09 5.80
CA LYS A 93 6.76 10.59 4.85
C LYS A 93 7.93 11.25 5.58
N ARG A 94 7.66 12.03 6.62
CA ARG A 94 8.73 12.66 7.44
C ARG A 94 9.53 11.61 8.21
N SER A 95 8.87 10.61 8.79
CA SER A 95 9.54 9.56 9.58
C SER A 95 10.43 8.65 8.72
N LEU A 96 10.14 8.53 7.43
CA LEU A 96 10.95 7.80 6.46
C LEU A 96 12.22 8.56 6.02
N GLY A 97 12.38 9.81 6.41
CA GLY A 97 13.55 10.62 6.04
C GLY A 97 13.72 10.74 4.52
N ALA A 98 14.89 10.39 4.00
CA ALA A 98 15.19 10.46 2.57
C ALA A 98 14.26 9.55 1.71
N ASP A 99 13.83 8.40 2.24
CA ASP A 99 12.92 7.52 1.55
C ASP A 99 11.50 8.09 1.42
N GLY A 100 11.13 9.07 2.26
CA GLY A 100 9.86 9.78 2.14
C GLY A 100 9.66 10.47 0.79
N ALA A 101 10.73 10.88 0.11
CA ALA A 101 10.67 11.45 -1.26
C ALA A 101 10.27 10.40 -2.31
N ARG A 102 10.46 9.11 -2.01
CA ARG A 102 10.06 7.97 -2.85
C ARG A 102 8.60 7.55 -2.64
N VAL A 103 7.90 8.20 -1.72
CA VAL A 103 6.46 7.99 -1.46
C VAL A 103 5.66 9.13 -2.04
N GLN A 104 4.70 8.81 -2.91
CA GLN A 104 3.77 9.76 -3.50
C GLN A 104 2.39 9.64 -2.87
N GLY A 105 1.86 10.72 -2.31
CA GLY A 105 0.47 10.81 -1.89
C GLY A 105 -0.43 11.31 -3.00
N ILE A 106 -1.57 10.69 -3.18
CA ILE A 106 -2.62 11.12 -4.12
C ILE A 106 -3.94 11.20 -3.36
N PHE A 107 -4.53 12.39 -3.35
CA PHE A 107 -5.87 12.63 -2.84
C PHE A 107 -6.83 12.78 -4.02
N VAL A 108 -7.82 11.90 -4.12
CA VAL A 108 -8.86 11.94 -5.17
C VAL A 108 -10.14 12.48 -4.55
N THR A 109 -10.63 13.62 -5.04
CA THR A 109 -11.93 14.12 -4.53
C THR A 109 -13.10 13.28 -5.02
N VAL A 110 -14.01 12.96 -4.11
CA VAL A 110 -15.32 12.35 -4.41
C VAL A 110 -16.45 13.38 -4.44
N ASP A 111 -16.10 14.67 -4.29
CA ASP A 111 -17.04 15.78 -4.32
C ASP A 111 -16.59 16.89 -5.29
N PRO A 112 -16.50 16.60 -6.58
CA PRO A 112 -15.97 17.54 -7.57
C PRO A 112 -16.83 18.80 -7.75
N GLU A 113 -18.05 18.80 -7.23
CA GLU A 113 -18.94 19.96 -7.28
C GLU A 113 -18.49 21.06 -6.31
N ARG A 114 -18.10 20.69 -5.08
CA ARG A 114 -17.59 21.65 -4.08
C ARG A 114 -16.08 21.82 -4.14
N ASP A 115 -15.35 20.75 -4.44
CA ASP A 115 -13.89 20.75 -4.47
C ASP A 115 -13.38 21.32 -5.79
N THR A 116 -13.40 22.66 -5.91
CA THR A 116 -12.76 23.33 -7.06
C THR A 116 -11.26 23.06 -7.10
N ALA A 117 -10.61 23.28 -8.24
CA ALA A 117 -9.16 23.12 -8.37
C ALA A 117 -8.39 23.96 -7.33
N ALA A 118 -8.81 25.22 -7.15
CA ALA A 118 -8.19 26.13 -6.17
C ALA A 118 -8.35 25.64 -4.73
N LEU A 119 -9.56 25.18 -4.35
CA LEU A 119 -9.83 24.67 -3.01
C LEU A 119 -9.06 23.38 -2.73
N LEU A 120 -9.05 22.46 -3.69
CA LEU A 120 -8.29 21.21 -3.59
C LEU A 120 -6.80 21.48 -3.44
N LYS A 121 -6.25 22.39 -4.23
CA LYS A 121 -4.82 22.79 -4.14
C LYS A 121 -4.49 23.38 -2.77
N ALA A 122 -5.32 24.28 -2.27
CA ALA A 122 -5.14 24.88 -0.94
C ALA A 122 -5.25 23.83 0.18
N TYR A 123 -6.18 22.89 0.06
CA TYR A 123 -6.36 21.81 1.03
C TYR A 123 -5.13 20.89 1.12
N ILE A 124 -4.67 20.35 -0.01
CA ILE A 124 -3.53 19.41 0.00
C ILE A 124 -2.22 20.07 0.42
N ALA A 125 -2.05 21.38 0.18
CA ALA A 125 -0.85 22.11 0.58
C ALA A 125 -0.58 22.08 2.09
N ASN A 126 -1.62 21.85 2.92
CA ASN A 126 -1.47 21.72 4.37
C ASN A 126 -0.72 20.43 4.79
N PHE A 127 -0.62 19.44 3.92
CA PHE A 127 -0.06 18.12 4.24
C PHE A 127 1.32 17.88 3.60
N GLY A 128 1.79 18.80 2.76
CA GLY A 128 3.12 18.74 2.16
C GLY A 128 3.13 18.94 0.65
N PRO A 129 4.29 19.36 0.10
CA PRO A 129 4.40 19.71 -1.32
C PRO A 129 4.30 18.52 -2.28
N ASP A 130 4.51 17.31 -1.79
CA ASP A 130 4.56 16.09 -2.61
C ASP A 130 3.22 15.36 -2.67
N ILE A 131 2.15 15.97 -2.17
CA ILE A 131 0.81 15.39 -2.26
C ILE A 131 0.09 16.00 -3.45
N VAL A 132 -0.48 15.16 -4.29
CA VAL A 132 -1.22 15.59 -5.48
C VAL A 132 -2.70 15.41 -5.26
N GLY A 133 -3.47 16.47 -5.49
CA GLY A 133 -4.93 16.43 -5.50
C GLY A 133 -5.46 16.17 -6.91
N LEU A 134 -6.27 15.15 -7.07
CA LEU A 134 -6.89 14.81 -8.34
C LEU A 134 -8.40 15.05 -8.29
N ARG A 135 -8.92 15.56 -9.38
CA ARG A 135 -10.34 15.81 -9.63
C ARG A 135 -10.74 15.43 -11.05
N GLY A 136 -12.04 15.37 -11.30
CA GLY A 136 -12.60 15.08 -12.62
C GLY A 136 -14.05 15.50 -12.69
N THR A 137 -14.73 15.18 -13.81
CA THR A 137 -16.19 15.30 -13.86
C THR A 137 -16.84 14.28 -12.92
N PRO A 138 -18.10 14.45 -12.54
CA PRO A 138 -18.81 13.44 -11.74
C PRO A 138 -18.74 12.04 -12.33
N GLU A 139 -18.80 11.91 -13.65
CA GLU A 139 -18.71 10.63 -14.38
C GLU A 139 -17.31 10.01 -14.26
N GLN A 140 -16.26 10.84 -14.37
CA GLN A 140 -14.87 10.39 -14.21
C GLN A 140 -14.61 9.92 -12.77
N ILE A 141 -15.10 10.67 -11.78
CA ILE A 141 -14.98 10.27 -10.37
C ILE A 141 -15.75 8.97 -10.10
N LYS A 142 -16.96 8.84 -10.64
CA LYS A 142 -17.75 7.61 -10.53
C LYS A 142 -17.02 6.41 -11.16
N ALA A 143 -16.40 6.60 -12.32
CA ALA A 143 -15.61 5.54 -12.98
C ALA A 143 -14.38 5.16 -12.14
N ALA A 144 -13.62 6.13 -11.62
CA ALA A 144 -12.48 5.91 -10.75
C ALA A 144 -12.87 5.19 -9.45
N ALA A 145 -13.95 5.63 -8.79
CA ALA A 145 -14.47 5.00 -7.58
C ALA A 145 -14.89 3.54 -7.84
N LYS A 146 -15.55 3.26 -8.98
CA LYS A 146 -15.90 1.90 -9.39
C LYS A 146 -14.67 1.03 -9.60
N GLU A 147 -13.65 1.54 -10.28
CA GLU A 147 -12.38 0.85 -10.55
C GLU A 147 -11.66 0.50 -9.24
N PHE A 148 -11.70 1.39 -8.24
CA PHE A 148 -11.11 1.19 -6.92
C PHE A 148 -12.06 0.51 -5.92
N LYS A 149 -13.27 0.13 -6.33
CA LYS A 149 -14.32 -0.39 -5.41
C LYS A 149 -14.56 0.52 -4.20
N VAL A 150 -14.46 1.82 -4.41
CA VAL A 150 -14.75 2.84 -3.42
C VAL A 150 -16.24 3.16 -3.45
N PHE A 151 -16.88 3.03 -2.31
CA PHE A 151 -18.23 3.56 -2.10
C PHE A 151 -18.15 5.04 -1.74
N TYR A 152 -19.07 5.85 -2.24
CA TYR A 152 -19.32 7.19 -1.74
C TYR A 152 -20.79 7.58 -1.99
N SER A 153 -21.35 8.38 -1.09
CA SER A 153 -22.74 8.84 -1.17
C SER A 153 -22.92 10.17 -0.43
N LYS A 154 -23.65 11.10 -1.02
CA LYS A 154 -24.06 12.34 -0.33
C LYS A 154 -25.09 12.03 0.75
N VAL A 155 -24.86 12.57 1.93
CA VAL A 155 -25.78 12.50 3.08
C VAL A 155 -26.29 13.90 3.34
N PRO A 156 -27.60 14.17 3.17
CA PRO A 156 -28.19 15.47 3.42
C PRO A 156 -27.90 15.99 4.83
N GLY A 157 -27.57 17.26 4.93
CA GLY A 157 -27.34 17.95 6.19
C GLY A 157 -28.62 18.58 6.74
N LYS A 158 -28.46 19.56 7.64
CA LYS A 158 -29.57 20.25 8.30
C LYS A 158 -30.27 21.29 7.42
N THR A 159 -29.66 21.69 6.31
CA THR A 159 -30.22 22.65 5.35
C THR A 159 -30.21 22.06 3.96
N ASP A 160 -31.05 22.56 3.06
CA ASP A 160 -31.20 22.06 1.67
C ASP A 160 -29.88 22.12 0.87
N THR A 161 -28.94 22.97 1.28
CA THR A 161 -27.65 23.16 0.61
C THR A 161 -26.48 22.49 1.35
N SER A 162 -26.69 21.97 2.57
CA SER A 162 -25.65 21.31 3.35
C SER A 162 -25.70 19.79 3.17
N TYR A 163 -24.53 19.17 3.01
CA TYR A 163 -24.39 17.72 2.99
C TYR A 163 -22.97 17.29 3.41
N THR A 164 -22.87 16.09 3.90
CA THR A 164 -21.60 15.35 4.04
C THR A 164 -21.51 14.29 2.96
N VAL A 165 -20.34 13.67 2.80
CA VAL A 165 -20.18 12.53 1.89
C VAL A 165 -19.64 11.35 2.68
N ASP A 166 -20.46 10.31 2.80
CA ASP A 166 -19.99 9.02 3.27
C ASP A 166 -19.13 8.39 2.19
N HIS A 167 -17.95 7.88 2.55
CA HIS A 167 -17.07 7.23 1.60
C HIS A 167 -16.24 6.13 2.28
N THR A 168 -15.67 5.24 1.46
CA THR A 168 -14.75 4.21 1.93
C THR A 168 -13.55 4.85 2.62
N ALA A 169 -13.39 4.57 3.92
CA ALA A 169 -12.29 5.10 4.74
C ALA A 169 -11.07 4.17 4.68
N GLY A 170 -10.29 4.30 3.63
CA GLY A 170 -9.05 3.55 3.45
C GLY A 170 -8.27 3.98 2.23
N SER A 171 -6.99 3.62 2.24
CA SER A 171 -6.02 3.99 1.20
C SER A 171 -5.53 2.76 0.45
N TYR A 172 -5.30 2.91 -0.84
CA TYR A 172 -4.68 1.90 -1.69
C TYR A 172 -3.19 2.20 -1.83
N VAL A 173 -2.35 1.20 -1.60
CA VAL A 173 -0.90 1.35 -1.71
C VAL A 173 -0.38 0.54 -2.88
N PHE A 174 0.42 1.20 -3.71
CA PHE A 174 1.05 0.64 -4.91
C PHE A 174 2.55 0.57 -4.72
N ASP A 175 3.18 -0.47 -5.26
CA ASP A 175 4.63 -0.58 -5.31
C ASP A 175 5.24 0.31 -6.42
N ALA A 176 6.58 0.38 -6.46
CA ALA A 176 7.31 1.16 -7.45
C ALA A 176 7.07 0.72 -8.90
N LYS A 177 6.54 -0.48 -9.14
CA LYS A 177 6.14 -0.99 -10.46
C LYS A 177 4.74 -0.55 -10.85
N GLY A 178 4.01 0.16 -9.96
CA GLY A 178 2.64 0.60 -10.16
C GLY A 178 1.60 -0.51 -9.97
N ARG A 179 1.93 -1.59 -9.25
CA ARG A 179 0.99 -2.67 -8.93
C ARG A 179 0.35 -2.40 -7.58
N VAL A 180 -0.95 -2.59 -7.49
CA VAL A 180 -1.66 -2.50 -6.20
C VAL A 180 -1.18 -3.63 -5.27
N ARG A 181 -0.88 -3.26 -4.02
CA ARG A 181 -0.33 -4.18 -3.03
C ARG A 181 -1.16 -4.25 -1.75
N LEU A 182 -1.55 -3.10 -1.21
CA LEU A 182 -2.23 -3.05 0.08
C LEU A 182 -3.48 -2.19 0.03
N PHE A 183 -4.42 -2.55 0.89
CA PHE A 183 -5.50 -1.67 1.34
C PHE A 183 -5.31 -1.39 2.83
N THR A 184 -5.05 -0.13 3.17
CA THR A 184 -4.84 0.33 4.55
C THR A 184 -6.11 1.01 5.05
N ARG A 185 -6.71 0.50 6.12
CA ARG A 185 -7.93 1.06 6.70
C ARG A 185 -7.63 2.30 7.54
N TYR A 186 -8.58 3.22 7.62
CA TYR A 186 -8.52 4.30 8.61
C TYR A 186 -8.29 3.75 10.01
N GLY A 187 -7.44 4.42 10.80
CA GLY A 187 -7.08 3.98 12.15
C GLY A 187 -6.03 2.87 12.22
N THR A 188 -5.41 2.47 11.10
CA THR A 188 -4.26 1.54 11.13
C THR A 188 -3.07 2.17 11.87
N GLY A 189 -2.93 3.49 11.84
CA GLY A 189 -1.91 4.27 12.53
C GLY A 189 -0.62 4.46 11.72
N ALA A 190 0.02 5.62 11.93
CA ALA A 190 1.19 6.05 11.16
C ALA A 190 2.36 5.05 11.22
N GLN A 191 2.63 4.45 12.39
CA GLN A 191 3.75 3.49 12.53
C GLN A 191 3.52 2.23 11.68
N ALA A 192 2.32 1.67 11.70
CA ALA A 192 2.00 0.48 10.92
C ALA A 192 2.08 0.76 9.41
N LEU A 193 1.60 1.92 8.97
CA LEU A 193 1.72 2.36 7.60
C LEU A 193 3.21 2.56 7.21
N ALA A 194 4.02 3.19 8.08
CA ALA A 194 5.45 3.37 7.85
C ALA A 194 6.19 2.04 7.68
N ASP A 195 5.86 1.04 8.51
CA ASP A 195 6.47 -0.29 8.43
C ASP A 195 6.13 -0.98 7.09
N ASP A 196 4.87 -0.89 6.65
CA ASP A 196 4.43 -1.44 5.37
C ASP A 196 5.11 -0.74 4.18
N LEU A 197 5.20 0.60 4.22
CA LEU A 197 5.87 1.36 3.16
C LEU A 197 7.36 1.03 3.07
N LYS A 198 8.06 0.82 4.21
CA LYS A 198 9.47 0.39 4.23
C LYS A 198 9.65 -0.95 3.51
N LEU A 199 8.74 -1.92 3.72
CA LEU A 199 8.79 -3.19 3.03
C LEU A 199 8.68 -3.02 1.51
N LEU A 200 7.73 -2.18 1.04
CA LEU A 200 7.55 -1.91 -0.38
C LEU A 200 8.71 -1.10 -0.99
N LEU A 201 9.29 -0.15 -0.24
CA LEU A 201 10.45 0.65 -0.66
C LEU A 201 11.74 -0.18 -0.77
N ALA A 202 11.83 -1.30 -0.05
CA ALA A 202 12.95 -2.24 -0.12
C ALA A 202 12.84 -3.19 -1.34
N GLU A 203 11.68 -3.30 -1.98
CA GLU A 203 11.52 -4.10 -3.20
C GLU A 203 12.21 -3.41 -4.39
N PRO A 204 12.81 -4.17 -5.33
CA PRO A 204 13.38 -3.59 -6.55
C PRO A 204 12.29 -2.95 -7.41
N ALA A 205 12.59 -1.76 -7.92
CA ALA A 205 11.73 -1.00 -8.85
C ALA A 205 11.62 -1.69 -10.22
#